data_77359d4ccddc63152908ecc599553f68
#
_entry.id   77359d4ccddc63152908ecc599553f68
#
_cell.length_a   1.000
_cell.length_b   1.000
_cell.length_c   1.000
_cell.angle_alpha   90.00
_cell.angle_beta   90.00
_cell.angle_gamma   90.00
#
_symmetry.space_group_name_H-M   'P 1'
#
loop_
_entity.id
_entity.type
_entity.pdbx_description
1 polymer ?
#
loop_
_entity_poly.entity_id
_entity_poly.type
_entity_poly.pdbx_seq_one_letter_code
_entity_poly.pdbx_strand_id
1 'polypeptide(L)'
;MLPYQLSGSNKFDVQDIKTQKPVSYVDQKWVMDNFMSDGVGDYLSKYVPSKVEKAYVNCGIHSESPDVHCDSSRKGDKTLLYYMNREWKHEWGGETILLDDNSDEIEYITPFIPGRIIIFDSTIPHSARQQSFSAPMYRFTLAIKFNA
;
A
#
# COMPACT_ATOMS: atom_id res chain seq x y z
N MET A 1 11.93 13.81 5.79
CA MET A 1 12.61 12.68 5.10
C MET A 1 11.55 11.88 4.38
N LEU A 2 11.71 11.69 3.08
CA LEU A 2 10.76 10.88 2.30
C LEU A 2 10.86 9.42 2.71
N PRO A 3 9.76 8.68 2.78
CA PRO A 3 9.74 7.30 3.26
C PRO A 3 10.72 6.36 2.56
N TYR A 4 10.92 6.55 1.26
CA TYR A 4 11.86 5.74 0.48
C TYR A 4 13.33 5.98 0.84
N GLN A 5 13.66 7.08 1.52
CA GLN A 5 15.03 7.31 2.01
C GLN A 5 15.36 6.46 3.24
N LEU A 6 14.36 5.85 3.85
CA LEU A 6 14.56 4.98 5.01
C LEU A 6 15.27 3.68 4.69
N SER A 7 15.27 3.28 3.43
CA SER A 7 15.91 2.03 3.01
C SER A 7 17.42 2.13 2.83
N GLY A 8 17.97 3.35 2.73
CA GLY A 8 19.40 3.56 2.45
C GLY A 8 19.90 2.90 1.18
N SER A 9 19.00 2.48 0.32
CA SER A 9 19.34 1.72 -0.88
C SER A 9 18.88 2.44 -2.14
N ASN A 10 19.65 2.30 -3.21
CA ASN A 10 19.32 2.76 -4.55
C ASN A 10 18.22 1.89 -5.22
N LYS A 11 17.37 1.25 -4.44
CA LYS A 11 16.39 0.27 -4.92
C LYS A 11 15.01 0.87 -5.19
N PHE A 12 14.87 2.16 -4.98
CA PHE A 12 13.69 2.90 -5.39
C PHE A 12 14.01 3.67 -6.68
N ASP A 13 13.31 3.32 -7.72
CA ASP A 13 13.33 4.08 -8.96
C ASP A 13 12.22 5.12 -8.91
N VAL A 14 12.60 6.39 -8.73
CA VAL A 14 11.66 7.51 -8.70
C VAL A 14 11.35 7.91 -10.12
N GLN A 15 10.20 7.50 -10.62
CA GLN A 15 9.75 7.91 -11.94
C GLN A 15 9.13 9.30 -11.93
N ASP A 16 9.24 9.99 -13.05
CA ASP A 16 8.82 11.36 -13.27
C ASP A 16 7.33 11.56 -12.89
N ILE A 17 7.10 12.43 -11.94
CA ILE A 17 5.78 12.85 -11.45
C ILE A 17 4.87 13.36 -12.58
N LYS A 18 5.42 13.82 -13.70
CA LYS A 18 4.67 14.36 -14.84
C LYS A 18 3.87 13.29 -15.61
N THR A 19 4.16 12.02 -15.42
CA THR A 19 3.52 10.95 -16.20
C THR A 19 2.39 10.23 -15.47
N GLN A 20 2.05 10.62 -14.23
CA GLN A 20 1.06 9.98 -13.35
C GLN A 20 1.25 8.45 -13.20
N LYS A 21 2.42 7.95 -13.52
CA LYS A 21 2.80 6.56 -13.29
C LYS A 21 3.24 6.39 -11.83
N PRO A 22 3.21 5.17 -11.30
CA PRO A 22 3.67 4.91 -9.94
C PRO A 22 5.01 5.61 -9.67
N VAL A 23 5.06 6.35 -8.58
CA VAL A 23 6.18 7.26 -8.26
C VAL A 23 7.48 6.51 -8.00
N SER A 24 7.39 5.25 -7.61
CA SER A 24 8.59 4.41 -7.49
C SER A 24 8.23 2.93 -7.45
N TYR A 25 9.08 2.12 -8.05
CA TYR A 25 9.03 0.68 -7.90
C TYR A 25 10.05 0.24 -6.87
N VAL A 26 9.64 -0.69 -6.03
CA VAL A 26 10.55 -1.35 -5.09
C VAL A 26 11.00 -2.65 -5.73
N ASP A 27 12.31 -2.85 -5.79
CA ASP A 27 12.88 -4.10 -6.29
C ASP A 27 12.38 -5.28 -5.45
N GLN A 28 11.91 -6.33 -6.10
CA GLN A 28 11.36 -7.52 -5.42
C GLN A 28 12.40 -8.18 -4.51
N LYS A 29 13.65 -8.24 -4.98
CA LYS A 29 14.74 -8.79 -4.17
C LYS A 29 14.95 -7.96 -2.90
N TRP A 30 14.88 -6.64 -3.01
CA TRP A 30 14.97 -5.76 -1.86
C TRP A 30 13.86 -6.02 -0.84
N VAL A 31 12.61 -6.21 -1.29
CA VAL A 31 11.48 -6.53 -0.41
C VAL A 31 11.78 -7.81 0.36
N MET A 32 12.26 -8.85 -0.33
CA MET A 32 12.58 -10.12 0.32
C MET A 32 13.77 -10.01 1.27
N ASP A 33 14.80 -9.27 0.89
CA ASP A 33 16.05 -9.18 1.66
C ASP A 33 15.94 -8.23 2.86
N ASN A 34 15.02 -7.26 2.84
CA ASN A 34 14.95 -6.20 3.86
C ASN A 34 13.59 -6.13 4.57
N PHE A 35 12.48 -6.14 3.84
CA PHE A 35 11.16 -6.04 4.46
C PHE A 35 10.67 -7.39 4.97
N MET A 36 10.97 -8.47 4.25
CA MET A 36 10.53 -9.83 4.59
C MET A 36 11.60 -10.67 5.29
N SER A 37 12.82 -10.16 5.48
CA SER A 37 13.93 -10.95 6.02
C SER A 37 14.05 -10.94 7.53
N ASP A 38 13.56 -9.90 8.18
CA ASP A 38 13.61 -9.78 9.65
C ASP A 38 12.37 -10.43 10.28
N GLY A 39 12.30 -10.52 11.59
CA GLY A 39 11.20 -11.17 12.30
C GLY A 39 9.79 -10.71 11.87
N VAL A 40 9.67 -9.54 11.27
CA VAL A 40 8.44 -9.05 10.64
C VAL A 40 8.07 -9.91 9.43
N GLY A 41 9.04 -10.23 8.57
CA GLY A 41 8.84 -11.08 7.41
C GLY A 41 8.42 -12.50 7.79
N ASP A 42 9.07 -13.08 8.78
CA ASP A 42 8.72 -14.40 9.32
C ASP A 42 7.28 -14.42 9.86
N TYR A 43 6.87 -13.35 10.51
CA TYR A 43 5.49 -13.21 10.99
C TYR A 43 4.51 -13.06 9.83
N LEU A 44 4.80 -12.21 8.85
CA LEU A 44 3.94 -11.94 7.71
C LEU A 44 3.82 -13.14 6.75
N SER A 45 4.84 -13.99 6.66
CA SER A 45 4.83 -15.20 5.82
C SER A 45 3.71 -16.17 6.13
N LYS A 46 3.10 -16.06 7.30
CA LYS A 46 1.91 -16.83 7.70
C LYS A 46 0.64 -16.36 6.98
N TYR A 47 0.63 -15.14 6.45
CA TYR A 47 -0.55 -14.49 5.91
C TYR A 47 -0.47 -14.23 4.41
N VAL A 48 0.72 -14.32 3.82
CA VAL A 48 0.95 -14.02 2.41
C VAL A 48 1.67 -15.19 1.72
N PRO A 49 1.41 -15.40 0.42
CA PRO A 49 2.21 -16.31 -0.39
C PRO A 49 3.69 -15.90 -0.42
N SER A 50 4.58 -16.86 -0.71
CA SER A 50 6.02 -16.59 -0.75
C SER A 50 6.50 -15.80 -1.96
N LYS A 51 5.69 -15.73 -3.02
CA LYS A 51 6.09 -15.11 -4.29
C LYS A 51 5.60 -13.67 -4.36
N VAL A 52 6.53 -12.74 -4.30
CA VAL A 52 6.26 -11.33 -4.60
C VAL A 52 6.13 -11.14 -6.11
N GLU A 53 4.99 -10.65 -6.57
CA GLU A 53 4.76 -10.29 -7.97
C GLU A 53 5.33 -8.90 -8.26
N LYS A 54 4.97 -7.93 -7.43
CA LYS A 54 5.47 -6.55 -7.54
C LYS A 54 5.35 -5.81 -6.21
N ALA A 55 6.15 -4.77 -6.07
CA ALA A 55 6.07 -3.84 -4.97
C ALA A 55 6.28 -2.41 -5.48
N TYR A 56 5.55 -1.45 -4.92
CA TYR A 56 5.63 -0.04 -5.29
C TYR A 56 5.12 0.87 -4.18
N VAL A 57 5.54 2.13 -4.22
CA VAL A 57 5.04 3.15 -3.32
C VAL A 57 3.99 3.99 -4.04
N ASN A 58 2.81 4.07 -3.45
CA ASN A 58 1.79 5.02 -3.86
C ASN A 58 2.01 6.35 -3.15
N CYS A 59 1.86 7.43 -3.91
CA CYS A 59 1.88 8.80 -3.39
C CYS A 59 0.55 9.45 -3.75
N GLY A 60 -0.34 9.57 -2.79
CA GLY A 60 -1.63 10.26 -2.94
C GLY A 60 -1.54 11.72 -2.51
N ILE A 61 -2.29 12.59 -3.19
CA ILE A 61 -2.45 14.00 -2.86
C ILE A 61 -3.93 14.33 -2.56
N HIS A 62 -4.18 15.53 -2.02
CA HIS A 62 -5.51 15.93 -1.55
C HIS A 62 -6.63 15.83 -2.61
N SER A 63 -6.32 16.05 -3.87
CA SER A 63 -7.30 16.05 -4.96
C SER A 63 -7.50 14.70 -5.64
N GLU A 64 -6.80 13.67 -5.20
CA GLU A 64 -6.89 12.34 -5.77
C GLU A 64 -7.88 11.47 -5.00
N SER A 65 -8.81 10.89 -5.75
CA SER A 65 -9.73 9.88 -5.27
C SER A 65 -9.63 8.67 -6.20
N PRO A 66 -8.76 7.71 -5.89
CA PRO A 66 -8.63 6.52 -6.73
C PRO A 66 -9.93 5.76 -6.85
N ASP A 67 -10.20 5.25 -8.05
CA ASP A 67 -11.35 4.39 -8.28
C ASP A 67 -11.27 3.10 -7.46
N VAL A 68 -12.43 2.55 -7.16
CA VAL A 68 -12.53 1.21 -6.57
C VAL A 68 -12.02 0.19 -7.59
N HIS A 69 -11.12 -0.68 -7.16
CA HIS A 69 -10.53 -1.70 -8.02
C HIS A 69 -10.16 -2.96 -7.22
N CYS A 70 -9.94 -4.04 -7.94
CA CYS A 70 -9.31 -5.26 -7.44
C CYS A 70 -7.87 -5.33 -7.96
N ASP A 71 -6.96 -5.84 -7.15
CA ASP A 71 -5.56 -5.96 -7.53
C ASP A 71 -5.29 -7.21 -8.39
N SER A 72 -6.12 -8.22 -8.25
CA SER A 72 -6.05 -9.48 -9.00
C SER A 72 -7.44 -10.10 -9.11
N SER A 73 -7.62 -10.92 -10.14
CA SER A 73 -8.80 -11.80 -10.28
C SER A 73 -8.52 -13.23 -9.81
N ARG A 74 -7.29 -13.54 -9.39
CA ARG A 74 -6.88 -14.88 -8.99
C ARG A 74 -7.11 -15.08 -7.50
N LYS A 75 -7.81 -16.16 -7.18
CA LYS A 75 -8.02 -16.59 -5.80
C LYS A 75 -6.69 -16.97 -5.13
N GLY A 76 -6.48 -16.49 -3.93
CA GLY A 76 -5.29 -16.77 -3.13
C GLY A 76 -4.20 -15.71 -3.25
N ASP A 77 -4.24 -14.85 -4.28
CA ASP A 77 -3.37 -13.69 -4.32
C ASP A 77 -3.67 -12.73 -3.15
N LYS A 78 -2.62 -12.15 -2.60
CA LYS A 78 -2.72 -11.22 -1.45
C LYS A 78 -2.12 -9.87 -1.76
N THR A 79 -2.74 -8.84 -1.20
CA THR A 79 -2.21 -7.49 -1.17
C THR A 79 -1.83 -7.14 0.25
N LEU A 80 -0.63 -6.59 0.41
CA LEU A 80 -0.16 -5.98 1.65
C LEU A 80 0.00 -4.49 1.42
N LEU A 81 -0.58 -3.67 2.29
CA LEU A 81 -0.33 -2.23 2.33
C LEU A 81 0.33 -1.87 3.66
N TYR A 82 1.39 -1.08 3.57
CA TYR A 82 2.08 -0.50 4.72
C TYR A 82 1.95 1.02 4.67
N TYR A 83 1.45 1.62 5.74
CA TYR A 83 1.25 3.06 5.85
C TYR A 83 2.54 3.74 6.29
N MET A 84 3.17 4.49 5.39
CA MET A 84 4.56 4.91 5.51
C MET A 84 4.77 6.29 6.16
N ASN A 85 3.74 7.14 6.19
CA ASN A 85 3.87 8.44 6.86
C ASN A 85 4.22 8.24 8.33
N ARG A 86 5.10 9.08 8.87
CA ARG A 86 5.52 9.00 10.27
C ARG A 86 4.51 9.57 11.23
N GLU A 87 3.75 10.56 10.76
CA GLU A 87 2.72 11.25 11.51
C GLU A 87 1.44 11.27 10.68
N TRP A 88 0.32 11.00 11.31
CA TRP A 88 -0.99 11.11 10.71
C TRP A 88 -2.02 11.33 11.80
N LYS A 89 -2.94 12.27 11.60
CA LYS A 89 -4.03 12.54 12.52
C LYS A 89 -5.32 11.91 12.01
N HIS A 90 -6.15 11.47 12.94
CA HIS A 90 -7.42 10.83 12.59
C HIS A 90 -8.30 11.70 11.69
N GLU A 91 -8.38 13.00 12.00
CA GLU A 91 -9.17 13.96 11.23
C GLU A 91 -8.65 14.26 9.82
N TRP A 92 -7.49 13.74 9.46
CA TRP A 92 -6.94 13.91 8.11
C TRP A 92 -7.50 12.94 7.09
N GLY A 93 -8.26 11.93 7.50
CA GLY A 93 -8.83 10.96 6.59
C GLY A 93 -7.77 10.03 5.96
N GLY A 94 -7.93 9.71 4.70
CA GLY A 94 -6.98 8.87 3.97
C GLY A 94 -7.10 7.38 4.27
N GLU A 95 -8.25 6.94 4.78
CA GLU A 95 -8.54 5.54 5.08
C GLU A 95 -8.46 4.67 3.83
N THR A 96 -8.20 3.40 4.01
CA THR A 96 -8.46 2.39 2.98
C THR A 96 -9.80 1.75 3.25
N ILE A 97 -10.67 1.71 2.24
CA ILE A 97 -11.96 1.03 2.29
C ILE A 97 -11.90 -0.28 1.53
N LEU A 98 -12.52 -1.30 2.09
CA LEU A 98 -12.75 -2.59 1.45
C LEU A 98 -14.25 -2.77 1.28
N LEU A 99 -14.66 -3.19 0.09
CA LEU A 99 -16.08 -3.37 -0.26
C LEU A 99 -16.44 -4.85 -0.28
N ASP A 100 -17.71 -5.12 -0.06
CA ASP A 100 -18.27 -6.45 -0.31
C ASP A 100 -18.36 -6.71 -1.82
N ASP A 101 -17.92 -7.89 -2.25
CA ASP A 101 -17.89 -8.28 -3.67
C ASP A 101 -19.27 -8.32 -4.34
N ASN A 102 -20.34 -8.43 -3.55
CA ASN A 102 -21.67 -8.67 -4.06
C ASN A 102 -22.62 -7.48 -3.96
N SER A 103 -22.33 -6.52 -3.06
CA SER A 103 -23.27 -5.44 -2.74
C SER A 103 -22.74 -4.05 -3.02
N ASP A 104 -21.46 -3.91 -3.36
CA ASP A 104 -20.74 -2.61 -3.45
C ASP A 104 -20.82 -1.79 -2.16
N GLU A 105 -21.21 -2.40 -1.04
CA GLU A 105 -21.22 -1.76 0.26
C GLU A 105 -19.85 -1.80 0.91
N ILE A 106 -19.55 -0.80 1.71
CA ILE A 106 -18.31 -0.79 2.48
C ILE A 106 -18.44 -1.83 3.60
N GLU A 107 -17.64 -2.87 3.52
CA GLU A 107 -17.56 -3.91 4.53
C GLU A 107 -16.57 -3.55 5.64
N TYR A 108 -15.46 -2.91 5.27
CA TYR A 108 -14.40 -2.59 6.21
C TYR A 108 -13.71 -1.27 5.90
N ILE A 109 -13.42 -0.50 6.94
CA ILE A 109 -12.66 0.75 6.85
C ILE A 109 -11.43 0.62 7.73
N THR A 110 -10.27 0.83 7.15
CA THR A 110 -9.01 0.83 7.88
C THR A 110 -8.47 2.26 7.99
N PRO A 111 -8.45 2.86 9.19
CA PRO A 111 -7.86 4.17 9.39
C PRO A 111 -6.38 4.18 9.04
N PHE A 112 -5.93 5.29 8.44
CA PHE A 112 -4.50 5.50 8.19
C PHE A 112 -3.79 5.74 9.52
N ILE A 113 -3.07 4.73 9.98
CA ILE A 113 -2.23 4.81 11.18
C ILE A 113 -0.78 4.54 10.75
N PRO A 114 0.15 5.47 11.02
CA PRO A 114 1.57 5.29 10.69
C PRO A 114 2.12 3.95 11.19
N GLY A 115 2.81 3.24 10.31
CA GLY A 115 3.37 1.92 10.62
C GLY A 115 2.40 0.74 10.56
N ARG A 116 1.12 0.97 10.30
CA ARG A 116 0.14 -0.11 10.16
C ARG A 116 0.38 -0.88 8.87
N ILE A 117 0.29 -2.20 8.98
CA ILE A 117 0.23 -3.13 7.84
C ILE A 117 -1.17 -3.71 7.79
N ILE A 118 -1.76 -3.73 6.61
CA ILE A 118 -3.00 -4.46 6.32
C ILE A 118 -2.74 -5.48 5.21
N ILE A 119 -3.37 -6.65 5.33
CA ILE A 119 -3.29 -7.72 4.35
C ILE A 119 -4.71 -8.16 4.02
N PHE A 120 -5.00 -8.27 2.74
CA PHE A 120 -6.32 -8.70 2.26
C PHE A 120 -6.20 -9.49 0.97
N ASP A 121 -7.24 -10.23 0.62
CA ASP A 121 -7.33 -10.92 -0.66
C ASP A 121 -7.33 -9.90 -1.80
N SER A 122 -6.45 -10.10 -2.79
CA SER A 122 -6.30 -9.17 -3.91
C SER A 122 -7.54 -9.07 -4.80
N THR A 123 -8.48 -9.99 -4.63
CA THR A 123 -9.79 -9.98 -5.32
C THR A 123 -10.81 -9.06 -4.67
N ILE A 124 -10.55 -8.58 -3.45
CA ILE A 124 -11.48 -7.68 -2.74
C ILE A 124 -11.43 -6.29 -3.37
N PRO A 125 -12.58 -5.73 -3.79
CA PRO A 125 -12.65 -4.36 -4.26
C PRO A 125 -12.27 -3.39 -3.14
N HIS A 126 -11.41 -2.45 -3.46
CA HIS A 126 -10.91 -1.49 -2.47
C HIS A 126 -10.50 -0.17 -3.10
N SER A 127 -10.38 0.85 -2.25
CA SER A 127 -9.91 2.17 -2.64
C SER A 127 -9.31 2.91 -1.44
N ALA A 128 -8.41 3.85 -1.72
CA ALA A 128 -7.96 4.81 -0.73
C ALA A 128 -8.91 6.02 -0.71
N ARG A 129 -9.32 6.44 0.47
CA ARG A 129 -10.05 7.69 0.64
C ARG A 129 -9.11 8.88 0.50
N GLN A 130 -9.64 9.97 -0.03
CA GLN A 130 -8.95 11.25 -0.11
C GLN A 130 -8.58 11.76 1.29
N GLN A 131 -7.38 12.31 1.45
CA GLN A 131 -7.03 13.04 2.65
C GLN A 131 -7.62 14.45 2.62
N SER A 132 -7.85 15.02 3.82
CA SER A 132 -8.34 16.38 3.97
C SER A 132 -7.26 17.41 3.58
N PHE A 133 -7.66 18.64 3.27
CA PHE A 133 -6.73 19.73 2.95
C PHE A 133 -5.82 20.13 4.12
N SER A 134 -6.20 19.78 5.36
CA SER A 134 -5.38 20.01 6.55
C SER A 134 -4.31 18.93 6.78
N ALA A 135 -4.39 17.84 6.04
CA ALA A 135 -3.38 16.79 6.06
C ALA A 135 -2.08 17.22 5.36
N PRO A 136 -0.97 16.52 5.60
CA PRO A 136 0.21 16.66 4.75
C PRO A 136 -0.13 16.47 3.28
N MET A 137 0.59 17.18 2.38
CA MET A 137 0.32 17.10 0.94
C MET A 137 0.37 15.67 0.41
N TYR A 138 1.26 14.85 0.93
CA TYR A 138 1.51 13.50 0.43
C TYR A 138 1.14 12.43 1.43
N ARG A 139 0.36 11.46 0.96
CA ARG A 139 0.03 10.22 1.64
C ARG A 139 0.78 9.07 0.98
N PHE A 140 1.64 8.39 1.73
CA PHE A 140 2.48 7.32 1.20
C PHE A 140 2.05 5.95 1.71
N THR A 141 1.93 5.01 0.79
CA THR A 141 1.76 3.59 1.12
C THR A 141 2.70 2.73 0.29
N LEU A 142 3.39 1.79 0.92
CA LEU A 142 4.05 0.69 0.22
C LEU A 142 2.99 -0.39 -0.05
N ALA A 143 2.83 -0.75 -1.31
CA ALA A 143 1.98 -1.85 -1.74
C ALA A 143 2.85 -3.02 -2.21
N ILE A 144 2.59 -4.20 -1.68
CA ILE A 144 3.25 -5.44 -2.09
C ILE A 144 2.17 -6.42 -2.53
N LYS A 145 2.31 -6.95 -3.75
CA LYS A 145 1.41 -7.95 -4.34
C LYS A 145 2.08 -9.31 -4.31
N PHE A 146 1.37 -10.29 -3.78
CA PHE A 146 1.83 -11.66 -3.66
C PHE A 146 0.95 -12.59 -4.52
N ASN A 147 1.59 -13.47 -5.26
CA ASN A 147 0.92 -14.52 -6.02
C ASN A 147 0.84 -15.81 -5.23
N ALA A 148 -0.34 -16.41 -5.27
CA ALA A 148 -0.55 -17.76 -4.76
C ALA A 148 0.30 -18.81 -5.50
#